data_6607ca259f990cda7dc751f358c8ab3f
#
_entry.id   6607ca259f990cda7dc751f358c8ab3f
#
_cell.length_a   1.000
_cell.length_b   1.000
_cell.length_c   1.000
_cell.angle_alpha   90.00
_cell.angle_beta   90.00
_cell.angle_gamma   90.00
#
_symmetry.space_group_name_H-M   'P 1'
#
loop_
_entity.id
_entity.type
_entity.pdbx_description
1 polymer ?
#
loop_
_entity_poly.entity_id
_entity_poly.type
_entity_poly.pdbx_seq_one_letter_code
_entity_poly.pdbx_strand_id
1 'polypeptide(L)'
;MKPVVSVKELMDHMIDPAADYIFDSVSTVIDPKGNVVEKAPKTEEDWEKLRIGAVTMAEGIYLLKIPRPFTPPGDENNSAGPDATELAPAQIAAKVKNDPVEWNARIEALRNVGLEVLEIARKKNTKELWDASENLDQACEACHRSYWYPKEDNQFYRSLDKQLHDIPNPPFPGRTKR
;
A
#
# COMPACT_ATOMS: atom_id res chain seq x y z
N MET A 1 -14.28 -0.47 22.15
CA MET A 1 -14.15 0.85 21.49
C MET A 1 -15.16 0.90 20.36
N LYS A 2 -15.87 2.03 20.16
CA LYS A 2 -16.84 2.17 19.07
C LYS A 2 -16.16 2.95 17.92
N PRO A 3 -16.12 2.43 16.68
CA PRO A 3 -15.55 3.14 15.54
C PRO A 3 -16.39 4.39 15.21
N VAL A 4 -15.75 5.44 14.69
CA VAL A 4 -16.39 6.71 14.29
C VAL A 4 -16.48 6.86 12.77
N VAL A 5 -15.65 6.13 12.02
CA VAL A 5 -15.61 6.17 10.55
C VAL A 5 -15.67 4.76 9.96
N SER A 6 -16.08 4.65 8.71
CA SER A 6 -16.07 3.42 7.90
C SER A 6 -14.65 2.99 7.54
N VAL A 7 -14.52 1.80 6.92
CA VAL A 7 -13.25 1.35 6.33
C VAL A 7 -12.81 2.29 5.21
N LYS A 8 -13.72 2.67 4.30
CA LYS A 8 -13.45 3.60 3.19
C LYS A 8 -12.89 4.92 3.69
N GLU A 9 -13.57 5.57 4.64
CA GLU A 9 -13.08 6.83 5.22
C GLU A 9 -11.74 6.68 5.94
N LEU A 10 -11.50 5.53 6.59
CA LEU A 10 -10.21 5.25 7.22
C LEU A 10 -9.09 5.12 6.18
N MET A 11 -9.38 4.47 5.04
CA MET A 11 -8.44 4.37 3.92
C MET A 11 -8.19 5.75 3.33
N ASP A 12 -9.23 6.45 2.87
CA ASP A 12 -9.13 7.71 2.13
C ASP A 12 -8.47 8.84 2.95
N HIS A 13 -8.68 8.86 4.27
CA HIS A 13 -8.29 10.02 5.09
C HIS A 13 -7.15 9.74 6.08
N MET A 14 -6.72 8.49 6.22
CA MET A 14 -5.67 8.15 7.17
C MET A 14 -4.61 7.23 6.59
N ILE A 15 -5.00 6.09 6.01
CA ILE A 15 -4.06 5.06 5.58
C ILE A 15 -3.39 5.46 4.27
N ASP A 16 -4.16 5.84 3.27
CA ASP A 16 -3.67 6.25 1.96
C ASP A 16 -2.76 7.50 2.04
N PRO A 17 -3.15 8.61 2.70
CA PRO A 17 -2.25 9.73 2.91
C PRO A 17 -0.97 9.39 3.68
N ALA A 18 -1.02 8.40 4.59
CA ALA A 18 0.17 7.95 5.30
C ALA A 18 1.09 7.12 4.38
N ALA A 19 0.52 6.31 3.48
CA ALA A 19 1.26 5.58 2.46
C ALA A 19 1.93 6.54 1.46
N ASP A 20 1.25 7.61 1.06
CA ASP A 20 1.80 8.65 0.17
C ASP A 20 3.08 9.28 0.72
N TYR A 21 3.18 9.53 2.03
CA TYR A 21 4.44 10.00 2.62
C TYR A 21 5.61 9.05 2.39
N ILE A 22 5.33 7.75 2.31
CA ILE A 22 6.34 6.71 2.08
C ILE A 22 6.66 6.64 0.58
N PHE A 23 5.65 6.53 -0.29
CA PHE A 23 5.82 6.46 -1.73
C PHE A 23 6.49 7.72 -2.29
N ASP A 24 6.07 8.90 -1.84
CA ASP A 24 6.62 10.18 -2.28
C ASP A 24 8.04 10.43 -1.77
N SER A 25 8.50 9.67 -0.79
CA SER A 25 9.84 9.85 -0.22
C SER A 25 10.94 9.33 -1.14
N VAL A 26 10.63 8.35 -2.00
CA VAL A 26 11.55 7.77 -2.99
C VAL A 26 10.87 7.71 -4.35
N SER A 27 11.56 8.16 -5.39
CA SER A 27 11.07 8.02 -6.76
C SER A 27 12.20 8.16 -7.77
N THR A 28 12.01 7.55 -8.93
CA THR A 28 12.85 7.78 -10.10
C THR A 28 12.04 8.54 -11.15
N VAL A 29 12.53 9.70 -11.54
CA VAL A 29 11.89 10.56 -12.53
C VAL A 29 12.85 10.76 -13.71
N ILE A 30 12.32 10.67 -14.92
CA ILE A 30 13.07 11.06 -16.12
C ILE A 30 12.72 12.53 -16.41
N ASP A 31 13.72 13.39 -16.36
CA ASP A 31 13.54 14.81 -16.65
C ASP A 31 13.26 15.05 -18.17
N PRO A 32 12.80 16.22 -18.57
CA PRO A 32 12.55 16.55 -19.98
C PRO A 32 13.78 16.43 -20.91
N LYS A 33 14.98 16.34 -20.34
CA LYS A 33 16.25 16.17 -21.08
C LYS A 33 16.66 14.70 -21.18
N GLY A 34 15.87 13.77 -20.60
CA GLY A 34 16.16 12.34 -20.58
C GLY A 34 17.10 11.90 -19.45
N ASN A 35 17.42 12.76 -18.49
CA ASN A 35 18.24 12.36 -17.35
C ASN A 35 17.39 11.65 -16.31
N VAL A 36 17.95 10.59 -15.73
CA VAL A 36 17.33 9.87 -14.60
C VAL A 36 17.65 10.63 -13.31
N VAL A 37 16.61 11.06 -12.60
CA VAL A 37 16.73 11.76 -11.32
C VAL A 37 16.10 10.89 -10.23
N GLU A 38 16.90 10.46 -9.27
CA GLU A 38 16.43 9.75 -8.09
C GLU A 38 16.10 10.75 -6.97
N LYS A 39 14.88 10.68 -6.47
CA LYS A 39 14.43 11.38 -5.27
C LYS A 39 14.62 10.46 -4.07
N ALA A 40 15.14 11.01 -3.00
CA ALA A 40 15.27 10.36 -1.70
C ALA A 40 15.29 11.40 -0.59
N PRO A 41 14.97 11.05 0.67
CA PRO A 41 15.04 11.96 1.80
C PRO A 41 16.48 12.49 1.99
N LYS A 42 16.62 13.82 2.12
CA LYS A 42 17.92 14.50 2.26
C LYS A 42 18.00 15.35 3.52
N THR A 43 16.88 15.88 3.97
CA THR A 43 16.80 16.80 5.11
C THR A 43 16.17 16.10 6.32
N GLU A 44 16.34 16.67 7.51
CA GLU A 44 15.65 16.21 8.72
C GLU A 44 14.13 16.27 8.54
N GLU A 45 13.63 17.27 7.82
CA GLU A 45 12.20 17.43 7.53
C GLU A 45 11.67 16.29 6.65
N ASP A 46 12.43 15.84 5.65
CA ASP A 46 12.06 14.72 4.80
C ASP A 46 11.95 13.43 5.62
N TRP A 47 12.94 13.17 6.50
CA TRP A 47 12.94 12.01 7.40
C TRP A 47 11.81 12.07 8.42
N GLU A 48 11.48 13.27 8.92
CA GLU A 48 10.36 13.45 9.84
C GLU A 48 9.01 13.19 9.17
N LYS A 49 8.79 13.66 7.94
CA LYS A 49 7.59 13.34 7.15
C LYS A 49 7.43 11.83 6.95
N LEU A 50 8.52 11.17 6.56
CA LEU A 50 8.53 9.71 6.42
C LEU A 50 8.19 9.02 7.75
N ARG A 51 8.76 9.49 8.85
CA ARG A 51 8.48 8.94 10.18
C ARG A 51 7.02 9.12 10.58
N ILE A 52 6.40 10.26 10.28
CA ILE A 52 4.98 10.52 10.53
C ILE A 52 4.12 9.52 9.74
N GLY A 53 4.38 9.33 8.45
CA GLY A 53 3.70 8.34 7.62
C GLY A 53 3.83 6.93 8.19
N ALA A 54 5.05 6.52 8.52
CA ALA A 54 5.33 5.19 9.05
C ALA A 54 4.64 4.91 10.40
N VAL A 55 4.65 5.88 11.32
CA VAL A 55 3.94 5.77 12.62
C VAL A 55 2.43 5.68 12.39
N THR A 56 1.89 6.56 11.54
CA THR A 56 0.46 6.58 11.23
C THR A 56 0.02 5.26 10.60
N MET A 57 0.83 4.72 9.69
CA MET A 57 0.59 3.41 9.07
C MET A 57 0.63 2.29 10.12
N ALA A 58 1.73 2.18 10.88
CA ALA A 58 1.95 1.09 11.84
C ALA A 58 0.88 1.03 12.95
N GLU A 59 0.40 2.18 13.42
CA GLU A 59 -0.62 2.26 14.47
C GLU A 59 -2.04 2.32 13.88
N GLY A 60 -2.23 3.11 12.82
CA GLY A 60 -3.54 3.37 12.23
C GLY A 60 -4.17 2.13 11.60
N ILE A 61 -3.39 1.28 10.97
CA ILE A 61 -3.91 0.06 10.32
C ILE A 61 -4.63 -0.87 11.30
N TYR A 62 -4.25 -0.87 12.56
CA TYR A 62 -4.92 -1.68 13.60
C TYR A 62 -6.35 -1.25 13.86
N LEU A 63 -6.74 -0.05 13.47
CA LEU A 63 -8.13 0.39 13.54
C LEU A 63 -9.04 -0.48 12.67
N LEU A 64 -8.52 -1.13 11.62
CA LEU A 64 -9.27 -2.08 10.78
C LEU A 64 -9.66 -3.37 11.52
N LYS A 65 -9.00 -3.71 12.62
CA LYS A 65 -9.38 -4.85 13.47
C LYS A 65 -10.65 -4.57 14.30
N ILE A 66 -11.03 -3.30 14.44
CA ILE A 66 -12.25 -2.91 15.14
C ILE A 66 -13.42 -3.03 14.15
N PRO A 67 -14.40 -3.92 14.40
CA PRO A 67 -15.55 -4.08 13.51
C PRO A 67 -16.25 -2.74 13.22
N ARG A 68 -16.44 -2.45 11.94
CA ARG A 68 -17.00 -1.19 11.43
C ARG A 68 -17.69 -1.38 10.08
N PRO A 69 -18.58 -0.46 9.66
CA PRO A 69 -19.08 -0.43 8.29
C PRO A 69 -17.95 -0.30 7.27
N PHE A 70 -18.11 -0.89 6.09
CA PHE A 70 -17.12 -0.72 5.02
C PHE A 70 -17.21 0.62 4.32
N THR A 71 -18.42 1.19 4.24
CA THR A 71 -18.68 2.51 3.66
C THR A 71 -19.52 3.37 4.61
N PRO A 72 -19.53 4.69 4.44
CA PRO A 72 -20.45 5.58 5.15
C PRO A 72 -21.93 5.22 4.89
N PRO A 73 -22.86 5.59 5.77
CA PRO A 73 -24.28 5.39 5.53
C PRO A 73 -24.74 6.04 4.22
N GLY A 74 -25.41 5.26 3.36
CA GLY A 74 -25.89 5.74 2.06
C GLY A 74 -24.87 5.68 0.91
N ASP A 75 -23.63 5.31 1.18
CA ASP A 75 -22.64 5.03 0.15
C ASP A 75 -22.58 3.51 -0.12
N GLU A 76 -22.94 3.12 -1.33
CA GLU A 76 -23.01 1.72 -1.75
C GLU A 76 -21.73 1.28 -2.52
N ASN A 77 -20.77 2.19 -2.67
CA ASN A 77 -19.57 1.95 -3.46
C ASN A 77 -18.30 2.05 -2.61
N ASN A 78 -17.33 1.19 -2.89
CA ASN A 78 -16.02 1.24 -2.23
C ASN A 78 -15.07 2.24 -2.91
N SER A 79 -15.34 2.61 -4.16
CA SER A 79 -14.60 3.60 -4.93
C SER A 79 -15.46 4.84 -5.24
N ALA A 80 -15.00 5.67 -6.16
CA ALA A 80 -15.72 6.88 -6.60
C ALA A 80 -17.00 6.58 -7.43
N GLY A 81 -17.23 5.32 -7.82
CA GLY A 81 -18.39 4.90 -8.59
C GLY A 81 -18.51 3.38 -8.65
N PRO A 82 -19.65 2.86 -9.14
CA PRO A 82 -19.84 1.42 -9.27
C PRO A 82 -18.88 0.86 -10.33
N ASP A 83 -18.16 -0.19 -9.95
CA ASP A 83 -17.29 -0.96 -10.83
C ASP A 83 -17.70 -2.44 -10.82
N ALA A 84 -17.75 -3.06 -12.01
CA ALA A 84 -18.12 -4.46 -12.14
C ALA A 84 -17.06 -5.42 -11.57
N THR A 85 -15.83 -4.95 -11.41
CA THR A 85 -14.72 -5.73 -10.86
C THR A 85 -14.68 -5.71 -9.33
N GLU A 86 -15.27 -4.71 -8.71
CA GLU A 86 -15.27 -4.52 -7.27
C GLU A 86 -16.34 -5.37 -6.56
N LEU A 87 -16.07 -5.67 -5.30
CA LEU A 87 -17.08 -6.22 -4.39
C LEU A 87 -17.88 -5.07 -3.77
N ALA A 88 -19.20 -5.28 -3.66
CA ALA A 88 -20.03 -4.38 -2.87
C ALA A 88 -19.65 -4.45 -1.37
N PRO A 89 -19.86 -3.36 -0.59
CA PRO A 89 -19.52 -3.30 0.83
C PRO A 89 -20.06 -4.48 1.65
N ALA A 90 -21.29 -4.91 1.35
CA ALA A 90 -21.90 -6.06 2.00
C ALA A 90 -21.20 -7.39 1.68
N GLN A 91 -20.67 -7.53 0.47
CA GLN A 91 -19.89 -8.73 0.06
C GLN A 91 -18.54 -8.76 0.78
N ILE A 92 -17.87 -7.61 0.92
CA ILE A 92 -16.64 -7.50 1.70
C ILE A 92 -16.90 -7.85 3.17
N ALA A 93 -17.95 -7.30 3.76
CA ALA A 93 -18.34 -7.59 5.14
C ALA A 93 -18.59 -9.09 5.38
N ALA A 94 -19.28 -9.75 4.43
CA ALA A 94 -19.51 -11.19 4.50
C ALA A 94 -18.21 -11.98 4.40
N LYS A 95 -17.30 -11.58 3.51
CA LYS A 95 -16.00 -12.23 3.32
C LYS A 95 -15.13 -12.13 4.57
N VAL A 96 -15.02 -10.96 5.16
CA VAL A 96 -14.28 -10.72 6.41
C VAL A 96 -14.89 -11.51 7.59
N LYS A 97 -16.22 -11.58 7.65
CA LYS A 97 -16.91 -12.38 8.68
C LYS A 97 -16.65 -13.87 8.53
N ASN A 98 -16.56 -14.35 7.30
CA ASN A 98 -16.32 -15.79 7.02
C ASN A 98 -14.87 -16.19 7.26
N ASP A 99 -13.92 -15.31 7.03
CA ASP A 99 -12.50 -15.56 7.29
C ASP A 99 -11.83 -14.34 7.98
N PRO A 100 -12.06 -14.18 9.29
CA PRO A 100 -11.44 -13.12 10.07
C PRO A 100 -9.93 -13.36 10.28
N VAL A 101 -9.45 -14.60 10.12
CA VAL A 101 -8.02 -14.92 10.27
C VAL A 101 -7.24 -14.31 9.11
N GLU A 102 -7.70 -14.52 7.87
CA GLU A 102 -7.08 -13.92 6.68
C GLU A 102 -7.13 -12.39 6.74
N TRP A 103 -8.28 -11.80 7.12
CA TRP A 103 -8.39 -10.34 7.31
C TRP A 103 -7.35 -9.80 8.28
N ASN A 104 -7.22 -10.43 9.45
CA ASN A 104 -6.22 -10.03 10.44
C ASN A 104 -4.78 -10.24 9.95
N ALA A 105 -4.51 -11.31 9.21
CA ALA A 105 -3.18 -11.56 8.65
C ALA A 105 -2.76 -10.46 7.66
N ARG A 106 -3.68 -9.96 6.81
CA ARG A 106 -3.40 -8.83 5.90
C ARG A 106 -3.11 -7.55 6.67
N ILE A 107 -3.85 -7.28 7.74
CA ILE A 107 -3.60 -6.13 8.61
C ILE A 107 -2.22 -6.22 9.26
N GLU A 108 -1.83 -7.39 9.76
CA GLU A 108 -0.50 -7.60 10.35
C GLU A 108 0.61 -7.42 9.31
N ALA A 109 0.42 -7.94 8.10
CA ALA A 109 1.41 -7.79 7.03
C ALA A 109 1.67 -6.30 6.72
N LEU A 110 0.62 -5.52 6.54
CA LEU A 110 0.75 -4.07 6.28
C LEU A 110 1.37 -3.33 7.48
N ARG A 111 0.98 -3.68 8.71
CA ARG A 111 1.58 -3.11 9.91
C ARG A 111 3.08 -3.38 9.98
N ASN A 112 3.50 -4.58 9.66
CA ASN A 112 4.92 -4.95 9.71
C ASN A 112 5.75 -4.12 8.73
N VAL A 113 5.23 -3.83 7.55
CA VAL A 113 5.88 -2.90 6.61
C VAL A 113 5.96 -1.48 7.21
N GLY A 114 4.89 -0.97 7.84
CA GLY A 114 4.93 0.31 8.54
C GLY A 114 6.02 0.37 9.63
N LEU A 115 6.20 -0.72 10.40
CA LEU A 115 7.28 -0.82 11.39
C LEU A 115 8.66 -0.88 10.75
N GLU A 116 8.82 -1.58 9.62
CA GLU A 116 10.05 -1.62 8.85
C GLU A 116 10.44 -0.21 8.38
N VAL A 117 9.51 0.53 7.76
CA VAL A 117 9.74 1.91 7.31
C VAL A 117 10.09 2.82 8.49
N LEU A 118 9.44 2.64 9.65
CA LEU A 118 9.75 3.42 10.86
C LEU A 118 11.20 3.20 11.31
N GLU A 119 11.69 1.97 11.27
CA GLU A 119 13.07 1.65 11.63
C GLU A 119 14.07 2.20 10.59
N ILE A 120 13.74 2.11 9.30
CA ILE A 120 14.51 2.70 8.21
C ILE A 120 14.62 4.24 8.38
N ALA A 121 13.50 4.89 8.71
CA ALA A 121 13.48 6.33 8.96
C ALA A 121 14.35 6.74 10.16
N ARG A 122 14.36 5.93 11.23
CA ARG A 122 15.23 6.16 12.38
C ARG A 122 16.71 6.05 12.05
N LYS A 123 17.07 5.10 11.20
CA LYS A 123 18.45 4.86 10.74
C LYS A 123 18.84 5.75 9.57
N LYS A 124 17.89 6.45 8.96
CA LYS A 124 18.07 7.25 7.73
C LYS A 124 18.70 6.44 6.59
N ASN A 125 18.25 5.19 6.43
CA ASN A 125 18.77 4.28 5.43
C ASN A 125 17.98 4.36 4.12
N THR A 126 18.41 5.24 3.23
CA THR A 126 17.78 5.46 1.93
C THR A 126 17.76 4.20 1.06
N LYS A 127 18.78 3.34 1.17
CA LYS A 127 18.88 2.14 0.33
C LYS A 127 17.77 1.13 0.65
N GLU A 128 17.49 0.92 1.94
CA GLU A 128 16.43 0.02 2.38
C GLU A 128 15.03 0.59 2.12
N LEU A 129 14.92 1.92 1.98
CA LEU A 129 13.65 2.60 1.78
C LEU A 129 12.99 2.26 0.44
N TRP A 130 13.76 2.00 -0.61
CA TRP A 130 13.26 1.55 -1.91
C TRP A 130 12.57 0.19 -1.79
N ASP A 131 13.25 -0.77 -1.16
CA ASP A 131 12.71 -2.11 -0.97
C ASP A 131 11.46 -2.08 -0.09
N ALA A 132 11.45 -1.25 0.96
CA ALA A 132 10.31 -1.09 1.85
C ALA A 132 9.11 -0.41 1.17
N SER A 133 9.34 0.52 0.24
CA SER A 133 8.27 1.14 -0.57
C SER A 133 7.60 0.10 -1.48
N GLU A 134 8.38 -0.78 -2.10
CA GLU A 134 7.83 -1.89 -2.89
C GLU A 134 7.06 -2.89 -2.01
N ASN A 135 7.59 -3.23 -0.83
CA ASN A 135 6.91 -4.10 0.12
C ASN A 135 5.57 -3.50 0.58
N LEU A 136 5.50 -2.17 0.72
CA LEU A 136 4.26 -1.48 1.08
C LEU A 136 3.21 -1.64 -0.03
N ASP A 137 3.57 -1.38 -1.28
CA ASP A 137 2.70 -1.55 -2.44
C ASP A 137 2.15 -2.98 -2.49
N GLN A 138 3.02 -3.98 -2.38
CA GLN A 138 2.63 -5.38 -2.40
C GLN A 138 1.67 -5.74 -1.25
N ALA A 139 1.86 -5.18 -0.05
CA ALA A 139 0.97 -5.44 1.08
C ALA A 139 -0.41 -4.79 0.89
N CYS A 140 -0.47 -3.57 0.36
CA CYS A 140 -1.72 -2.89 0.00
C CYS A 140 -2.48 -3.68 -1.07
N GLU A 141 -1.81 -4.01 -2.17
CA GLU A 141 -2.40 -4.74 -3.29
C GLU A 141 -2.88 -6.15 -2.90
N ALA A 142 -2.12 -6.86 -2.07
CA ALA A 142 -2.53 -8.18 -1.61
C ALA A 142 -3.85 -8.15 -0.82
N CYS A 143 -4.10 -7.08 -0.05
CA CYS A 143 -5.36 -6.86 0.65
C CYS A 143 -6.48 -6.44 -0.31
N HIS A 144 -6.23 -5.44 -1.17
CA HIS A 144 -7.19 -4.91 -2.13
C HIS A 144 -7.68 -5.99 -3.09
N ARG A 145 -6.80 -6.79 -3.67
CA ARG A 145 -7.17 -7.93 -4.53
C ARG A 145 -7.97 -9.00 -3.80
N SER A 146 -7.79 -9.14 -2.50
CA SER A 146 -8.59 -10.08 -1.72
C SER A 146 -9.98 -9.56 -1.41
N TYR A 147 -10.13 -8.26 -1.10
CA TYR A 147 -11.34 -7.73 -0.50
C TYR A 147 -12.03 -6.65 -1.32
N TRP A 148 -11.31 -5.92 -2.18
CA TRP A 148 -11.90 -4.84 -2.95
C TRP A 148 -12.21 -5.26 -4.38
N TYR A 149 -11.20 -5.60 -5.18
CA TYR A 149 -11.35 -5.95 -6.60
C TYR A 149 -10.85 -7.35 -6.98
N PRO A 150 -11.36 -8.42 -6.35
CA PRO A 150 -10.89 -9.78 -6.63
C PRO A 150 -11.26 -10.26 -8.04
N LYS A 151 -12.14 -9.55 -8.74
CA LYS A 151 -12.56 -9.85 -10.12
C LYS A 151 -11.74 -9.11 -11.18
N GLU A 152 -10.88 -8.20 -10.79
CA GLU A 152 -9.85 -7.63 -11.66
C GLU A 152 -8.83 -8.69 -12.05
N ASP A 153 -9.33 -9.94 -12.23
CA ASP A 153 -8.49 -11.04 -12.59
C ASP A 153 -7.94 -10.83 -14.00
N ASN A 154 -6.74 -10.31 -14.02
CA ASN A 154 -5.65 -11.09 -14.59
C ASN A 154 -5.40 -11.02 -16.09
N GLN A 155 -6.23 -10.48 -16.95
CA GLN A 155 -5.81 -10.32 -18.34
C GLN A 155 -4.79 -9.18 -18.48
N PHE A 156 -4.98 -8.08 -17.78
CA PHE A 156 -4.06 -6.94 -17.82
C PHE A 156 -2.75 -7.28 -17.12
N TYR A 157 -2.82 -7.79 -15.87
CA TYR A 157 -1.62 -8.16 -15.11
C TYR A 157 -0.92 -9.40 -15.68
N ARG A 158 -1.64 -10.39 -16.21
CA ARG A 158 -1.02 -11.51 -16.95
C ARG A 158 -0.38 -11.04 -18.26
N SER A 159 -0.93 -10.02 -18.91
CA SER A 159 -0.29 -9.43 -20.09
C SER A 159 0.93 -8.59 -19.71
N LEU A 160 0.89 -7.87 -18.57
CA LEU A 160 2.02 -7.11 -18.05
C LEU A 160 3.13 -8.03 -17.56
N ASP A 161 2.79 -9.05 -16.78
CA ASP A 161 3.73 -10.06 -16.28
C ASP A 161 4.41 -10.81 -17.44
N LYS A 162 3.64 -11.14 -18.48
CA LYS A 162 4.17 -11.70 -19.71
C LYS A 162 5.08 -10.71 -20.46
N GLN A 163 4.69 -9.43 -20.53
CA GLN A 163 5.52 -8.40 -21.17
C GLN A 163 6.79 -8.11 -20.37
N LEU A 164 6.72 -8.13 -19.03
CA LEU A 164 7.88 -7.95 -18.16
C LEU A 164 8.83 -9.15 -18.21
N HIS A 165 8.32 -10.37 -18.37
CA HIS A 165 9.14 -11.57 -18.57
C HIS A 165 9.77 -11.65 -19.96
N ASP A 166 9.15 -11.04 -20.97
CA ASP A 166 9.66 -10.96 -22.33
C ASP A 166 10.66 -9.80 -22.56
N ILE A 167 10.80 -8.88 -21.59
CA ILE A 167 11.86 -7.87 -21.61
C ILE A 167 13.15 -8.53 -21.12
N PRO A 168 14.22 -8.62 -21.96
CA PRO A 168 15.51 -9.09 -21.49
C PRO A 168 15.93 -8.23 -20.30
N ASN A 169 16.13 -8.85 -19.15
CA ASN A 169 16.61 -8.18 -17.94
C ASN A 169 17.75 -7.24 -18.30
N PRO A 170 17.61 -5.92 -18.18
CA PRO A 170 18.75 -5.05 -18.33
C PRO A 170 19.74 -5.43 -17.23
N PRO A 171 21.03 -5.50 -17.52
CA PRO A 171 22.01 -5.81 -16.50
C PRO A 171 21.97 -4.70 -15.45
N PHE A 172 21.36 -5.00 -14.29
CA PHE A 172 21.49 -4.13 -13.13
C PHE A 172 22.96 -4.14 -12.72
N PRO A 173 23.66 -3.00 -12.77
CA PRO A 173 25.02 -2.94 -12.28
C PRO A 173 24.96 -3.11 -10.76
N GLY A 174 25.35 -4.29 -10.23
CA GLY A 174 25.67 -4.41 -8.83
C GLY A 174 25.21 -5.62 -8.04
N ARG A 175 24.58 -6.65 -8.63
CA ARG A 175 24.44 -7.94 -7.94
C ARG A 175 25.58 -8.89 -8.27
N THR A 176 26.69 -8.78 -7.56
CA THR A 176 27.61 -9.90 -7.42
C THR A 176 26.98 -10.94 -6.49
N LYS A 177 26.75 -12.14 -7.02
CA LYS A 177 26.41 -13.33 -6.22
C LYS A 177 27.48 -13.53 -5.14
N ARG A 178 27.05 -13.60 -3.90
CA ARG A 178 27.80 -14.28 -2.84
C ARG A 178 27.09 -15.56 -2.49
#